data_b5e4522a97406f20052d7f451e4bbfdf
#
_entry.id   b5e4522a97406f20052d7f451e4bbfdf
#
_cell.length_a   1.000
_cell.length_b   1.000
_cell.length_c   1.000
_cell.angle_alpha   90.00
_cell.angle_beta   90.00
_cell.angle_gamma   90.00
#
_symmetry.space_group_name_H-M   'P 1'
#
loop_
_entity.id
_entity.type
_entity.pdbx_description
1 polymer ?
#
loop_
_entity_poly.entity_id
_entity_poly.type
_entity_poly.pdbx_seq_one_letter_code
_entity_poly.pdbx_strand_id
1 'polypeptide(L)'
;MLEKHIAQLIWGIVLRDKYKMQFSKIEKNIEQTLESNEYRNNEDLYELAEIVINKNNNNILLKKINFALKDGANFLEIAKQISISSSSKFNGKIGWNNFQNLPEHIKNIDTIRGFGKGKGINEGEIFTFPDKDKIKIIKVLAKRQKGKLSKKEDIILLAQLRFPINFQKRNIAYKKIKNNLDNLLSNKSTCDVLKVFEKANSENLNLKVIKSRIADLSPKIESVIKNINFIEISKPIFIGNNGYTYVKCDKKEAKLNKINYKKLKKTRLNKYFLIYSEKLIKRLKNDANILFIEKIK
;
A
#
# COMPACT_ATOMS: atom_id res chain seq x y z
N MET A 1 23.24 -25.71 -0.17
CA MET A 1 22.33 -24.81 -0.91
C MET A 1 21.79 -25.45 -2.20
N LEU A 2 22.64 -26.11 -2.98
CA LEU A 2 22.30 -26.80 -4.24
C LEU A 2 21.28 -27.94 -4.03
N GLU A 3 21.48 -28.81 -3.05
CA GLU A 3 20.61 -29.95 -2.73
C GLU A 3 19.16 -29.53 -2.42
N LYS A 4 19.00 -28.45 -1.64
CA LYS A 4 17.67 -27.92 -1.33
C LYS A 4 16.94 -27.42 -2.59
N HIS A 5 17.68 -26.86 -3.52
CA HIS A 5 17.12 -26.38 -4.79
C HIS A 5 16.71 -27.53 -5.71
N ILE A 6 17.56 -28.56 -5.78
CA ILE A 6 17.28 -29.79 -6.52
C ILE A 6 16.05 -30.49 -5.93
N ALA A 7 15.97 -30.64 -4.61
CA ALA A 7 14.82 -31.24 -3.95
C ALA A 7 13.49 -30.47 -4.24
N GLN A 8 13.53 -29.13 -4.27
CA GLN A 8 12.37 -28.32 -4.64
C GLN A 8 11.95 -28.53 -6.11
N LEU A 9 12.89 -28.68 -7.02
CA LEU A 9 12.61 -28.94 -8.43
C LEU A 9 11.98 -30.33 -8.61
N ILE A 10 12.57 -31.37 -8.02
CA ILE A 10 12.04 -32.74 -8.07
C ILE A 10 10.64 -32.79 -7.48
N TRP A 11 10.42 -32.15 -6.32
CA TRP A 11 9.10 -32.07 -5.70
C TRP A 11 8.06 -31.40 -6.61
N GLY A 12 8.49 -30.33 -7.31
CA GLY A 12 7.64 -29.65 -8.29
C GLY A 12 7.24 -30.54 -9.46
N ILE A 13 8.13 -31.42 -9.94
CA ILE A 13 7.86 -32.39 -11.01
C ILE A 13 6.88 -33.46 -10.51
N VAL A 14 7.12 -34.05 -9.35
CA VAL A 14 6.26 -35.08 -8.75
C VAL A 14 4.84 -34.54 -8.52
N LEU A 15 4.70 -33.30 -8.03
CA LEU A 15 3.39 -32.68 -7.84
C LEU A 15 2.65 -32.48 -9.17
N ARG A 16 3.34 -31.99 -10.20
CA ARG A 16 2.75 -31.76 -11.52
C ARG A 16 2.29 -33.06 -12.16
N ASP A 17 3.09 -34.09 -12.05
CA ASP A 17 2.75 -35.40 -12.62
C ASP A 17 1.52 -35.97 -11.90
N LYS A 18 1.56 -36.06 -10.57
CA LYS A 18 0.48 -36.62 -9.76
C LYS A 18 -0.85 -35.87 -9.87
N TYR A 19 -0.82 -34.55 -10.05
CA TYR A 19 -2.01 -33.69 -10.15
C TYR A 19 -2.14 -33.01 -11.53
N LYS A 20 -1.66 -33.67 -12.59
CA LYS A 20 -1.63 -33.15 -13.96
C LYS A 20 -2.96 -32.58 -14.44
N MET A 21 -4.06 -33.36 -14.25
CA MET A 21 -5.39 -32.89 -14.66
C MET A 21 -5.89 -31.69 -13.87
N GLN A 22 -5.61 -31.65 -12.58
CA GLN A 22 -6.00 -30.52 -11.71
C GLN A 22 -5.22 -29.27 -12.08
N PHE A 23 -3.91 -29.38 -12.28
CA PHE A 23 -3.09 -28.25 -12.72
C PHE A 23 -3.49 -27.73 -14.10
N SER A 24 -3.81 -28.62 -15.05
CA SER A 24 -4.32 -28.21 -16.37
C SER A 24 -5.63 -27.42 -16.27
N LYS A 25 -6.59 -27.88 -15.45
CA LYS A 25 -7.83 -27.13 -15.19
C LYS A 25 -7.57 -25.78 -14.52
N ILE A 26 -6.65 -25.75 -13.55
CA ILE A 26 -6.27 -24.51 -12.84
C ILE A 26 -5.61 -23.54 -13.79
N GLU A 27 -4.69 -23.99 -14.64
CA GLU A 27 -4.04 -23.15 -15.64
C GLU A 27 -5.04 -22.53 -16.61
N LYS A 28 -5.96 -23.33 -17.14
CA LYS A 28 -7.04 -22.87 -18.01
C LYS A 28 -7.96 -21.86 -17.31
N ASN A 29 -8.34 -22.12 -16.06
CA ASN A 29 -9.14 -21.17 -15.28
C ASN A 29 -8.39 -19.87 -14.97
N ILE A 30 -7.08 -19.95 -14.71
CA ILE A 30 -6.25 -18.76 -14.52
C ILE A 30 -6.18 -17.95 -15.82
N GLU A 31 -5.97 -18.59 -16.95
CA GLU A 31 -5.94 -17.95 -18.27
C GLU A 31 -7.28 -17.29 -18.58
N GLN A 32 -8.37 -17.99 -18.47
CA GLN A 32 -9.72 -17.43 -18.65
C GLN A 32 -10.00 -16.27 -17.71
N THR A 33 -9.57 -16.36 -16.44
CA THR A 33 -9.74 -15.29 -15.47
C THR A 33 -8.85 -14.09 -15.79
N LEU A 34 -7.66 -14.31 -16.33
CA LEU A 34 -6.75 -13.23 -16.74
C LEU A 34 -7.27 -12.54 -18.01
N GLU A 35 -7.75 -13.28 -18.98
CA GLU A 35 -8.38 -12.77 -20.19
C GLU A 35 -9.68 -12.02 -19.86
N SER A 36 -10.53 -12.57 -18.98
CA SER A 36 -11.74 -11.87 -18.53
C SER A 36 -11.43 -10.60 -17.71
N ASN A 37 -10.27 -10.51 -17.05
CA ASN A 37 -9.83 -9.29 -16.36
C ASN A 37 -9.33 -8.21 -17.34
N GLU A 38 -8.89 -8.55 -18.56
CA GLU A 38 -8.68 -7.56 -19.63
C GLU A 38 -10.02 -6.93 -20.07
N TYR A 39 -11.08 -7.73 -20.15
CA TYR A 39 -12.45 -7.25 -20.42
C TYR A 39 -13.13 -6.61 -19.20
N ARG A 40 -12.72 -6.93 -17.97
CA ARG A 40 -13.22 -6.32 -16.73
C ARG A 40 -12.71 -4.88 -16.48
N ASN A 41 -11.97 -4.30 -17.40
CA ASN A 41 -11.67 -2.85 -17.41
C ASN A 41 -12.93 -1.96 -17.46
N ASN A 42 -14.13 -2.56 -17.49
CA ASN A 42 -15.41 -1.87 -17.41
C ASN A 42 -16.02 -1.78 -16.00
N GLU A 43 -15.40 -2.39 -15.00
CA GLU A 43 -15.85 -2.31 -13.61
C GLU A 43 -14.95 -1.38 -12.79
N ASP A 44 -15.56 -0.72 -11.82
CA ASP A 44 -14.82 0.07 -10.85
C ASP A 44 -13.99 -0.85 -9.95
N LEU A 45 -12.73 -0.48 -9.75
CA LEU A 45 -11.81 -1.18 -8.85
C LEU A 45 -11.37 -0.26 -7.72
N TYR A 46 -11.26 -0.83 -6.52
CA TYR A 46 -10.90 -0.13 -5.29
C TYR A 46 -9.62 -0.71 -4.72
N GLU A 47 -8.59 0.11 -4.56
CA GLU A 47 -7.41 -0.29 -3.80
C GLU A 47 -7.65 -0.03 -2.33
N LEU A 48 -7.55 -1.07 -1.52
CA LEU A 48 -7.88 -1.02 -0.11
C LEU A 48 -6.66 -1.24 0.76
N ALA A 49 -6.69 -0.61 1.93
CA ALA A 49 -5.82 -0.94 3.05
C ALA A 49 -6.66 -1.11 4.32
N GLU A 50 -6.17 -1.93 5.25
CA GLU A 50 -6.86 -2.24 6.51
C GLU A 50 -5.98 -2.06 7.72
N ILE A 51 -6.61 -1.67 8.83
CA ILE A 51 -6.10 -1.79 10.19
C ILE A 51 -7.06 -2.72 10.92
N VAL A 52 -6.53 -3.77 11.54
CA VAL A 52 -7.32 -4.71 12.34
C VAL A 52 -6.80 -4.68 13.77
N ILE A 53 -7.71 -4.50 14.72
CA ILE A 53 -7.40 -4.52 16.15
C ILE A 53 -8.38 -5.45 16.88
N ASN A 54 -8.00 -5.99 18.04
CA ASN A 54 -8.91 -6.76 18.87
C ASN A 54 -9.99 -5.84 19.45
N LYS A 55 -11.23 -6.33 19.58
CA LYS A 55 -12.34 -5.59 20.15
C LYS A 55 -12.24 -5.44 21.66
N ASN A 56 -11.74 -6.47 22.33
CA ASN A 56 -11.66 -6.50 23.79
C ASN A 56 -10.66 -5.46 24.32
N ASN A 57 -11.11 -4.57 25.19
CA ASN A 57 -10.34 -3.49 25.86
C ASN A 57 -9.70 -2.42 24.95
N ASN A 58 -10.02 -2.36 23.66
CA ASN A 58 -9.35 -1.46 22.73
C ASN A 58 -10.16 -0.22 22.29
N ASN A 59 -11.21 0.16 23.03
CA ASN A 59 -11.94 1.40 22.76
C ASN A 59 -11.03 2.64 22.84
N ILE A 60 -10.03 2.63 23.74
CA ILE A 60 -9.04 3.71 23.88
C ILE A 60 -8.14 3.74 22.65
N LEU A 61 -7.65 2.56 22.18
CA LEU A 61 -6.82 2.46 21.00
C LEU A 61 -7.59 2.92 19.75
N LEU A 62 -8.84 2.49 19.58
CA LEU A 62 -9.68 2.92 18.47
C LEU A 62 -9.88 4.45 18.46
N LYS A 63 -10.13 5.06 19.64
CA LYS A 63 -10.23 6.51 19.77
C LYS A 63 -8.92 7.20 19.36
N LYS A 64 -7.76 6.69 19.81
CA LYS A 64 -6.43 7.22 19.43
C LYS A 64 -6.18 7.11 17.93
N ILE A 65 -6.51 5.97 17.31
CA ILE A 65 -6.39 5.78 15.86
C ILE A 65 -7.26 6.80 15.12
N ASN A 66 -8.55 6.89 15.49
CA ASN A 66 -9.48 7.81 14.84
C ASN A 66 -9.04 9.26 14.99
N PHE A 67 -8.52 9.65 16.16
CA PHE A 67 -7.97 10.99 16.39
C PHE A 67 -6.76 11.25 15.49
N ALA A 68 -5.79 10.31 15.46
CA ALA A 68 -4.60 10.43 14.61
C ALA A 68 -4.97 10.53 13.11
N LEU A 69 -5.93 9.72 12.65
CA LEU A 69 -6.40 9.76 11.26
C LEU A 69 -7.10 11.07 10.92
N LYS A 70 -7.92 11.60 11.83
CA LYS A 70 -8.55 12.93 11.67
C LYS A 70 -7.51 14.04 11.64
N ASP A 71 -6.45 13.93 12.44
CA ASP A 71 -5.30 14.85 12.43
C ASP A 71 -4.39 14.66 11.21
N GLY A 72 -4.72 13.76 10.29
CA GLY A 72 -4.03 13.58 9.01
C GLY A 72 -2.78 12.69 9.09
N ALA A 73 -2.68 11.82 10.09
CA ALA A 73 -1.64 10.80 10.14
C ALA A 73 -1.73 9.84 8.94
N ASN A 74 -0.61 9.22 8.60
CA ASN A 74 -0.56 8.28 7.51
C ASN A 74 -1.20 6.94 7.91
N PHE A 75 -2.28 6.57 7.24
CA PHE A 75 -2.99 5.31 7.48
C PHE A 75 -2.09 4.08 7.35
N LEU A 76 -1.21 4.06 6.34
CA LEU A 76 -0.35 2.93 6.05
C LEU A 76 0.73 2.74 7.13
N GLU A 77 1.24 3.84 7.68
CA GLU A 77 2.19 3.78 8.80
C GLU A 77 1.51 3.28 10.09
N ILE A 78 0.29 3.75 10.36
CA ILE A 78 -0.51 3.24 11.50
C ILE A 78 -0.78 1.74 11.30
N ALA A 79 -1.20 1.31 10.11
CA ALA A 79 -1.46 -0.10 9.80
C ALA A 79 -0.22 -0.97 10.03
N LYS A 80 0.96 -0.50 9.60
CA LYS A 80 2.24 -1.19 9.81
C LYS A 80 2.56 -1.39 11.29
N GLN A 81 2.28 -0.37 12.12
CA GLN A 81 2.71 -0.36 13.53
C GLN A 81 1.78 -1.13 14.45
N ILE A 82 0.46 -1.08 14.22
CA ILE A 82 -0.52 -1.55 15.20
C ILE A 82 -1.51 -2.60 14.68
N SER A 83 -1.60 -2.82 13.36
CA SER A 83 -2.53 -3.81 12.82
C SER A 83 -2.08 -5.24 13.15
N ILE A 84 -2.99 -6.03 13.69
CA ILE A 84 -2.76 -7.47 13.95
C ILE A 84 -2.99 -8.33 12.70
N SER A 85 -3.43 -7.74 11.59
CA SER A 85 -3.59 -8.46 10.32
C SER A 85 -2.25 -8.81 9.69
N SER A 86 -2.19 -9.92 8.96
CA SER A 86 -1.03 -10.29 8.14
C SER A 86 -0.69 -9.23 7.07
N SER A 87 -1.66 -8.42 6.67
CA SER A 87 -1.48 -7.30 5.75
C SER A 87 -0.56 -6.20 6.32
N SER A 88 -0.36 -6.13 7.66
CA SER A 88 0.54 -5.16 8.31
C SER A 88 1.97 -5.21 7.75
N LYS A 89 2.46 -6.40 7.34
CA LYS A 89 3.75 -6.58 6.66
C LYS A 89 3.83 -5.83 5.33
N PHE A 90 2.70 -5.49 4.74
CA PHE A 90 2.55 -4.71 3.50
C PHE A 90 1.90 -3.36 3.79
N ASN A 91 2.14 -2.80 4.98
CA ASN A 91 1.57 -1.54 5.44
C ASN A 91 0.02 -1.53 5.42
N GLY A 92 -0.60 -2.68 5.68
CA GLY A 92 -2.04 -2.86 5.68
C GLY A 92 -2.68 -2.98 4.29
N LYS A 93 -1.93 -2.93 3.19
CA LYS A 93 -2.49 -3.03 1.83
C LYS A 93 -3.04 -4.42 1.56
N ILE A 94 -4.31 -4.48 1.16
CA ILE A 94 -5.00 -5.72 0.75
C ILE A 94 -5.23 -5.81 -0.77
N GLY A 95 -4.83 -4.76 -1.50
CA GLY A 95 -4.80 -4.74 -2.96
C GLY A 95 -6.09 -4.24 -3.61
N TRP A 96 -6.21 -4.48 -4.92
CA TRP A 96 -7.33 -4.07 -5.74
C TRP A 96 -8.49 -5.07 -5.66
N ASN A 97 -9.69 -4.55 -5.41
CA ASN A 97 -10.92 -5.31 -5.31
C ASN A 97 -12.00 -4.69 -6.20
N ASN A 98 -12.84 -5.52 -6.81
CA ASN A 98 -14.08 -5.06 -7.42
C ASN A 98 -15.16 -4.89 -6.35
N PHE A 99 -16.30 -4.27 -6.72
CA PHE A 99 -17.40 -4.03 -5.79
C PHE A 99 -17.91 -5.31 -5.11
N GLN A 100 -18.01 -6.42 -5.84
CA GLN A 100 -18.51 -7.68 -5.31
C GLN A 100 -17.63 -8.26 -4.19
N ASN A 101 -16.33 -8.01 -4.25
CA ASN A 101 -15.35 -8.50 -3.27
C ASN A 101 -15.12 -7.51 -2.11
N LEU A 102 -15.83 -6.39 -2.07
CA LEU A 102 -15.77 -5.47 -0.93
C LEU A 102 -16.46 -6.09 0.30
N PRO A 103 -16.04 -5.74 1.52
CA PRO A 103 -16.75 -6.10 2.72
C PRO A 103 -18.21 -5.67 2.67
N GLU A 104 -19.09 -6.50 3.22
CA GLU A 104 -20.54 -6.28 3.17
C GLU A 104 -20.95 -4.94 3.77
N HIS A 105 -20.30 -4.56 4.87
CA HIS A 105 -20.52 -3.25 5.50
C HIS A 105 -20.28 -2.07 4.56
N ILE A 106 -19.27 -2.16 3.69
CA ILE A 106 -18.96 -1.11 2.71
C ILE A 106 -20.02 -1.10 1.60
N LYS A 107 -20.45 -2.28 1.13
CA LYS A 107 -21.51 -2.42 0.13
C LYS A 107 -22.83 -1.85 0.64
N ASN A 108 -23.18 -2.13 1.90
CA ASN A 108 -24.38 -1.63 2.53
C ASN A 108 -24.38 -0.10 2.66
N ILE A 109 -23.24 0.51 3.01
CA ILE A 109 -23.11 1.98 3.05
C ILE A 109 -23.33 2.58 1.66
N ASP A 110 -22.79 1.98 0.60
CA ASP A 110 -22.99 2.43 -0.78
C ASP A 110 -24.48 2.37 -1.17
N THR A 111 -25.18 1.32 -0.76
CA THR A 111 -26.62 1.16 -0.97
C THR A 111 -27.43 2.18 -0.16
N ILE A 112 -27.12 2.39 1.11
CA ILE A 112 -27.78 3.38 1.98
C ILE A 112 -27.64 4.80 1.41
N ARG A 113 -26.49 5.11 0.79
CA ARG A 113 -26.26 6.38 0.09
C ARG A 113 -27.08 6.51 -1.21
N GLY A 114 -27.82 5.47 -1.60
CA GLY A 114 -28.66 5.47 -2.81
C GLY A 114 -27.90 5.27 -4.13
N PHE A 115 -26.62 4.88 -4.09
CA PHE A 115 -25.83 4.74 -5.31
C PHE A 115 -25.80 3.30 -5.85
N GLY A 116 -25.38 2.32 -5.06
CA GLY A 116 -25.18 0.94 -5.49
C GLY A 116 -24.02 0.74 -6.48
N LYS A 117 -23.52 -0.48 -6.57
CA LYS A 117 -22.39 -0.88 -7.41
C LYS A 117 -21.11 -0.08 -7.18
N GLY A 118 -20.92 0.48 -5.99
CA GLY A 118 -19.72 1.19 -5.57
C GLY A 118 -19.62 2.64 -6.03
N LYS A 119 -20.66 3.21 -6.64
CA LYS A 119 -20.61 4.60 -7.11
C LYS A 119 -20.46 5.60 -5.96
N GLY A 120 -21.04 5.31 -4.80
CA GLY A 120 -20.96 6.14 -3.59
C GLY A 120 -19.69 5.95 -2.75
N ILE A 121 -18.75 5.09 -3.17
CA ILE A 121 -17.49 4.87 -2.48
C ILE A 121 -16.42 5.75 -3.12
N ASN A 122 -15.77 6.59 -2.31
CA ASN A 122 -14.78 7.58 -2.79
C ASN A 122 -13.36 7.25 -2.30
N GLU A 123 -12.38 7.76 -3.03
CA GLU A 123 -10.98 7.70 -2.63
C GLU A 123 -10.75 8.48 -1.34
N GLY A 124 -9.95 7.93 -0.45
CA GLY A 124 -9.63 8.53 0.84
C GLY A 124 -10.63 8.21 1.94
N GLU A 125 -11.80 7.64 1.62
CA GLU A 125 -12.80 7.26 2.63
C GLU A 125 -12.27 6.17 3.56
N ILE A 126 -12.70 6.28 4.82
CA ILE A 126 -12.34 5.35 5.89
C ILE A 126 -13.64 4.79 6.49
N PHE A 127 -13.73 3.47 6.54
CA PHE A 127 -14.84 2.72 7.09
C PHE A 127 -14.39 1.96 8.32
N THR A 128 -15.15 2.04 9.42
CA THR A 128 -14.88 1.31 10.66
C THR A 128 -16.08 0.44 10.98
N PHE A 129 -15.85 -0.85 11.18
CA PHE A 129 -16.91 -1.80 11.53
C PHE A 129 -16.38 -2.97 12.37
N PRO A 130 -17.25 -3.59 13.17
CA PRO A 130 -16.91 -4.80 13.90
C PRO A 130 -16.83 -6.00 12.97
N ASP A 131 -15.91 -6.92 13.25
CA ASP A 131 -15.79 -8.22 12.60
C ASP A 131 -15.47 -9.27 13.67
N LYS A 132 -16.49 -9.93 14.17
CA LYS A 132 -16.42 -10.89 15.28
C LYS A 132 -15.79 -10.24 16.54
N ASP A 133 -14.64 -10.76 16.97
CA ASP A 133 -13.82 -10.31 18.10
C ASP A 133 -12.86 -9.16 17.75
N LYS A 134 -12.95 -8.65 16.52
CA LYS A 134 -12.06 -7.63 15.97
C LYS A 134 -12.82 -6.39 15.52
N ILE A 135 -12.08 -5.30 15.36
CA ILE A 135 -12.54 -4.09 14.69
C ILE A 135 -11.68 -3.92 13.45
N LYS A 136 -12.32 -3.77 12.31
CA LYS A 136 -11.67 -3.45 11.04
C LYS A 136 -11.86 -1.98 10.70
N ILE A 137 -10.77 -1.33 10.34
CA ILE A 137 -10.76 0.01 9.77
C ILE A 137 -10.20 -0.13 8.36
N ILE A 138 -11.00 0.18 7.35
CA ILE A 138 -10.62 0.06 5.94
C ILE A 138 -10.57 1.43 5.31
N LYS A 139 -9.49 1.71 4.58
CA LYS A 139 -9.32 2.92 3.78
C LYS A 139 -9.31 2.58 2.29
N VAL A 140 -10.01 3.36 1.50
CA VAL A 140 -9.92 3.35 0.04
C VAL A 140 -8.73 4.22 -0.36
N LEU A 141 -7.66 3.60 -0.84
CA LEU A 141 -6.44 4.31 -1.25
C LEU A 141 -6.60 4.97 -2.62
N ALA A 142 -7.17 4.23 -3.57
CA ALA A 142 -7.39 4.69 -4.94
C ALA A 142 -8.61 3.98 -5.55
N LYS A 143 -9.24 4.62 -6.53
CA LYS A 143 -10.39 4.09 -7.28
C LYS A 143 -10.11 4.20 -8.77
N ARG A 144 -10.19 3.10 -9.49
CA ARG A 144 -10.20 3.04 -10.96
C ARG A 144 -11.64 2.98 -11.44
N GLN A 145 -12.05 3.93 -12.23
CA GLN A 145 -13.38 3.96 -12.82
C GLN A 145 -13.32 3.46 -14.26
N LYS A 146 -14.00 2.34 -14.58
CA LYS A 146 -14.10 1.79 -15.94
C LYS A 146 -12.75 1.77 -16.68
N GLY A 147 -11.72 1.24 -16.03
CA GLY A 147 -10.38 1.12 -16.61
C GLY A 147 -9.56 2.40 -16.66
N LYS A 148 -10.07 3.53 -16.16
CA LYS A 148 -9.27 4.76 -16.03
C LYS A 148 -8.46 4.73 -14.74
N LEU A 149 -7.18 5.01 -14.85
CA LEU A 149 -6.29 5.16 -13.70
C LEU A 149 -6.69 6.37 -12.85
N SER A 150 -6.59 6.22 -11.54
CA SER A 150 -6.69 7.35 -10.63
C SER A 150 -5.42 8.20 -10.69
N LYS A 151 -5.57 9.53 -10.60
CA LYS A 151 -4.43 10.45 -10.39
C LYS A 151 -3.67 10.13 -9.09
N LYS A 152 -4.30 9.47 -8.12
CA LYS A 152 -3.65 9.01 -6.89
C LYS A 152 -2.65 7.87 -7.11
N GLU A 153 -2.70 7.20 -8.26
CA GLU A 153 -1.72 6.18 -8.64
C GLU A 153 -0.42 6.76 -9.20
N ASP A 154 -0.42 8.03 -9.58
CA ASP A 154 0.77 8.71 -10.08
C ASP A 154 1.91 8.64 -9.07
N ILE A 155 3.11 8.42 -9.59
CA ILE A 155 4.34 8.39 -8.79
C ILE A 155 4.90 9.80 -8.78
N ILE A 156 5.12 10.33 -7.59
CA ILE A 156 5.70 11.65 -7.38
C ILE A 156 7.07 11.53 -6.72
N LEU A 157 8.00 12.34 -7.17
CA LEU A 157 9.29 12.55 -6.53
C LEU A 157 9.22 13.87 -5.78
N LEU A 158 9.36 13.80 -4.45
CA LEU A 158 9.33 14.93 -3.55
C LEU A 158 10.67 15.10 -2.85
N ALA A 159 11.16 16.31 -2.78
CA ALA A 159 12.20 16.67 -1.83
C ALA A 159 11.52 17.24 -0.57
N GLN A 160 11.73 16.58 0.55
CA GLN A 160 11.32 17.03 1.87
C GLN A 160 12.47 17.73 2.55
N LEU A 161 12.27 18.98 2.93
CA LEU A 161 13.22 19.75 3.71
C LEU A 161 12.70 19.87 5.14
N ARG A 162 13.46 19.34 6.08
CA ARG A 162 13.21 19.48 7.51
C ARG A 162 14.10 20.58 8.07
N PHE A 163 13.54 21.48 8.87
CA PHE A 163 14.27 22.54 9.55
C PHE A 163 13.78 22.69 11.00
N PRO A 164 14.69 22.95 11.94
CA PRO A 164 14.31 23.22 13.32
C PRO A 164 13.58 24.57 13.42
N ILE A 165 12.63 24.65 14.31
CA ILE A 165 11.87 25.87 14.56
C ILE A 165 11.83 26.21 16.05
N ASN A 166 12.00 27.48 16.35
CA ASN A 166 11.51 28.02 17.59
C ASN A 166 10.04 28.40 17.37
N PHE A 167 9.15 27.96 18.25
CA PHE A 167 7.70 28.13 18.11
C PHE A 167 7.29 29.58 17.86
N GLN A 168 7.96 30.52 18.50
CA GLN A 168 7.71 31.98 18.35
C GLN A 168 8.19 32.53 17.00
N LYS A 169 9.20 31.94 16.35
CA LYS A 169 9.83 32.41 15.12
C LYS A 169 9.58 31.54 13.89
N ARG A 170 8.64 30.59 13.97
CA ARG A 170 8.40 29.60 12.91
C ARG A 170 8.14 30.17 11.51
N ASN A 171 7.38 31.25 11.43
CA ASN A 171 7.07 31.91 10.16
C ASN A 171 8.28 32.65 9.58
N ILE A 172 9.14 33.19 10.43
CA ILE A 172 10.38 33.87 10.02
C ILE A 172 11.37 32.86 9.48
N ALA A 173 11.54 31.71 10.17
CA ALA A 173 12.40 30.65 9.71
C ALA A 173 11.96 30.10 8.35
N TYR A 174 10.67 29.87 8.15
CA TYR A 174 10.13 29.45 6.87
C TYR A 174 10.34 30.49 5.75
N LYS A 175 10.05 31.78 6.00
CA LYS A 175 10.25 32.84 5.01
C LYS A 175 11.71 32.93 4.57
N LYS A 176 12.66 32.82 5.50
CA LYS A 176 14.09 32.82 5.17
C LYS A 176 14.49 31.66 4.28
N ILE A 177 14.03 30.45 4.62
CA ILE A 177 14.30 29.25 3.82
C ILE A 177 13.64 29.37 2.45
N LYS A 178 12.38 29.82 2.39
CA LYS A 178 11.65 29.97 1.14
C LYS A 178 12.37 30.95 0.20
N ASN A 179 12.75 32.12 0.65
CA ASN A 179 13.43 33.12 -0.18
C ASN A 179 14.76 32.57 -0.74
N ASN A 180 15.54 31.88 0.09
CA ASN A 180 16.81 31.30 -0.35
C ASN A 180 16.60 30.20 -1.39
N LEU A 181 15.55 29.39 -1.22
CA LEU A 181 15.22 28.27 -2.15
C LEU A 181 14.60 28.80 -3.44
N ASP A 182 13.69 29.77 -3.40
CA ASP A 182 13.10 30.40 -4.58
C ASP A 182 14.18 30.97 -5.50
N ASN A 183 15.20 31.65 -4.94
CA ASN A 183 16.34 32.16 -5.68
C ASN A 183 17.20 31.05 -6.34
N LEU A 184 17.34 29.91 -5.68
CA LEU A 184 18.09 28.78 -6.21
C LEU A 184 17.30 28.00 -7.26
N LEU A 185 16.01 27.83 -7.05
CA LEU A 185 15.13 27.06 -7.94
C LEU A 185 14.77 27.82 -9.22
N SER A 186 14.74 29.16 -9.18
CA SER A 186 14.50 29.99 -10.38
C SER A 186 15.52 29.80 -11.49
N ASN A 187 16.74 29.37 -11.13
CA ASN A 187 17.85 29.25 -12.08
C ASN A 187 18.12 27.79 -12.54
N LYS A 188 17.44 26.79 -12.01
CA LYS A 188 17.71 25.38 -12.32
C LYS A 188 16.45 24.53 -12.22
N SER A 189 16.26 23.66 -13.20
CA SER A 189 15.04 22.85 -13.39
C SER A 189 14.98 21.52 -12.64
N THR A 190 15.92 21.23 -11.72
CA THR A 190 15.96 19.93 -11.04
C THR A 190 16.14 20.03 -9.54
N CYS A 191 15.58 19.08 -8.80
CA CYS A 191 15.78 18.97 -7.36
C CYS A 191 17.22 18.63 -6.91
N ASP A 192 18.15 18.39 -7.82
CA ASP A 192 19.56 18.16 -7.48
C ASP A 192 20.20 19.39 -6.84
N VAL A 193 19.70 20.59 -7.16
CA VAL A 193 20.11 21.85 -6.53
C VAL A 193 19.88 21.83 -5.03
N LEU A 194 18.84 21.13 -4.57
CA LEU A 194 18.52 21.05 -3.15
C LEU A 194 19.58 20.29 -2.34
N LYS A 195 20.30 19.37 -2.97
CA LYS A 195 21.44 18.66 -2.34
C LYS A 195 22.62 19.61 -2.09
N VAL A 196 22.84 20.55 -3.01
CA VAL A 196 23.88 21.57 -2.85
C VAL A 196 23.47 22.53 -1.73
N PHE A 197 22.18 22.91 -1.69
CA PHE A 197 21.65 23.77 -0.64
C PHE A 197 21.71 23.14 0.75
N GLU A 198 21.41 21.85 0.86
CA GLU A 198 21.54 21.09 2.11
C GLU A 198 22.99 21.11 2.62
N LYS A 199 23.96 20.83 1.74
CA LYS A 199 25.38 20.83 2.11
C LYS A 199 25.87 22.20 2.62
N ALA A 200 25.36 23.28 2.02
CA ALA A 200 25.69 24.65 2.43
C ALA A 200 25.03 25.08 3.75
N ASN A 201 23.94 24.39 4.18
CA ASN A 201 23.14 24.69 5.36
C ASN A 201 22.97 23.48 6.27
N SER A 202 23.92 22.54 6.30
CA SER A 202 23.81 21.22 6.93
C SER A 202 23.49 21.23 8.42
N GLU A 203 23.87 22.29 9.14
CA GLU A 203 23.57 22.43 10.57
C GLU A 203 22.07 22.64 10.86
N ASN A 204 21.34 23.19 9.91
CA ASN A 204 19.96 23.63 10.11
C ASN A 204 18.93 22.99 9.16
N LEU A 205 19.38 22.22 8.17
CA LEU A 205 18.53 21.63 7.15
C LEU A 205 18.84 20.16 6.95
N ASN A 206 17.79 19.35 6.83
CA ASN A 206 17.92 17.95 6.45
C ASN A 206 17.02 17.68 5.24
N LEU A 207 17.61 17.23 4.15
CA LEU A 207 16.94 16.90 2.90
C LEU A 207 16.67 15.39 2.83
N LYS A 208 15.43 15.02 2.56
CA LYS A 208 15.05 13.66 2.24
C LYS A 208 14.32 13.63 0.90
N VAL A 209 14.79 12.80 -0.02
CA VAL A 209 14.08 12.56 -1.28
C VAL A 209 13.11 11.39 -1.09
N ILE A 210 11.83 11.64 -1.38
CA ILE A 210 10.73 10.69 -1.24
C ILE A 210 10.18 10.38 -2.63
N LYS A 211 10.23 9.10 -3.03
CA LYS A 211 9.54 8.59 -4.21
C LYS A 211 8.34 7.79 -3.74
N SER A 212 7.15 8.24 -4.02
CA SER A 212 5.92 7.59 -3.55
C SER A 212 4.78 7.75 -4.56
N ARG A 213 3.78 6.85 -4.48
CA ARG A 213 2.49 7.13 -5.11
C ARG A 213 1.74 8.17 -4.28
N ILE A 214 0.93 9.00 -4.92
CA ILE A 214 0.12 10.01 -4.22
C ILE A 214 -0.82 9.34 -3.21
N ALA A 215 -1.40 8.18 -3.55
CA ALA A 215 -2.27 7.41 -2.66
C ALA A 215 -1.60 6.95 -1.35
N ASP A 216 -0.27 6.85 -1.33
CA ASP A 216 0.49 6.36 -0.18
C ASP A 216 0.95 7.49 0.76
N LEU A 217 0.75 8.74 0.36
CA LEU A 217 1.11 9.92 1.17
C LEU A 217 0.10 10.14 2.30
N SER A 218 0.55 10.80 3.38
CA SER A 218 -0.37 11.26 4.39
C SER A 218 -1.27 12.38 3.84
N PRO A 219 -2.51 12.52 4.32
CA PRO A 219 -3.41 13.59 3.89
C PRO A 219 -2.82 14.99 4.07
N LYS A 220 -2.02 15.22 5.12
CA LYS A 220 -1.32 16.51 5.35
C LYS A 220 -0.32 16.81 4.22
N ILE A 221 0.49 15.81 3.81
CA ILE A 221 1.44 15.99 2.71
C ILE A 221 0.68 16.17 1.39
N GLU A 222 -0.32 15.32 1.13
CA GLU A 222 -1.14 15.41 -0.09
C GLU A 222 -1.75 16.82 -0.25
N SER A 223 -2.31 17.40 0.82
CA SER A 223 -2.95 18.70 0.78
C SER A 223 -1.99 19.84 0.42
N VAL A 224 -0.76 19.82 0.94
CA VAL A 224 0.21 20.88 0.66
C VAL A 224 0.86 20.74 -0.72
N ILE A 225 1.04 19.52 -1.23
CA ILE A 225 1.63 19.30 -2.56
C ILE A 225 0.61 19.43 -3.69
N LYS A 226 -0.70 19.29 -3.42
CA LYS A 226 -1.74 19.41 -4.44
C LYS A 226 -1.72 20.76 -5.14
N ASN A 227 -1.44 21.82 -4.39
CA ASN A 227 -1.56 23.21 -4.80
C ASN A 227 -0.24 23.85 -5.22
N ILE A 228 0.85 23.08 -5.31
CA ILE A 228 2.15 23.58 -5.76
C ILE A 228 2.47 23.06 -7.16
N ASN A 229 3.12 23.89 -7.95
CA ASN A 229 3.69 23.51 -9.24
C ASN A 229 4.99 22.72 -9.07
N PHE A 230 5.55 22.24 -10.19
CA PHE A 230 6.89 21.65 -10.17
C PHE A 230 7.91 22.71 -9.78
N ILE A 231 8.87 22.30 -8.95
CA ILE A 231 9.97 23.15 -8.45
C ILE A 231 9.49 24.32 -7.58
N GLU A 232 8.24 24.28 -7.14
CA GLU A 232 7.68 25.22 -6.17
C GLU A 232 7.72 24.65 -4.77
N ILE A 233 7.91 25.52 -3.77
CA ILE A 233 7.98 25.14 -2.36
C ILE A 233 6.59 25.14 -1.75
N SER A 234 6.23 24.07 -1.06
CA SER A 234 4.96 23.98 -0.35
C SER A 234 4.90 24.91 0.87
N LYS A 235 3.68 25.21 1.32
CA LYS A 235 3.49 25.72 2.68
C LYS A 235 4.08 24.73 3.70
N PRO A 236 4.62 25.19 4.81
CA PRO A 236 5.24 24.31 5.80
C PRO A 236 4.20 23.53 6.59
N ILE A 237 4.53 22.30 6.95
CA ILE A 237 3.83 21.52 7.96
C ILE A 237 4.68 21.56 9.23
N PHE A 238 4.10 21.97 10.35
CA PHE A 238 4.80 22.03 11.62
C PHE A 238 4.44 20.81 12.49
N ILE A 239 5.47 20.08 12.95
CA ILE A 239 5.33 18.90 13.80
C ILE A 239 6.36 19.01 14.93
N GLY A 240 5.90 19.21 16.16
CA GLY A 240 6.78 19.49 17.30
C GLY A 240 7.68 20.68 17.03
N ASN A 241 8.98 20.51 17.25
CA ASN A 241 10.00 21.53 17.06
C ASN A 241 10.59 21.54 15.63
N ASN A 242 9.90 20.95 14.66
CA ASN A 242 10.38 20.91 13.28
C ASN A 242 9.34 21.45 12.31
N GLY A 243 9.82 22.17 11.30
CA GLY A 243 9.08 22.52 10.10
C GLY A 243 9.46 21.57 8.96
N TYR A 244 8.49 21.22 8.16
CA TYR A 244 8.67 20.39 6.97
C TYR A 244 8.08 21.14 5.78
N THR A 245 8.87 21.30 4.73
CA THR A 245 8.38 21.82 3.45
C THR A 245 8.76 20.85 2.33
N TYR A 246 8.00 20.89 1.26
CA TYR A 246 8.12 19.94 0.16
C TYR A 246 8.32 20.69 -1.15
N VAL A 247 9.17 20.14 -2.00
CA VAL A 247 9.33 20.59 -3.39
C VAL A 247 8.97 19.41 -4.30
N LYS A 248 8.11 19.65 -5.26
CA LYS A 248 7.72 18.66 -6.27
C LYS A 248 8.77 18.62 -7.36
N CYS A 249 9.58 17.53 -7.40
CA CYS A 249 10.71 17.40 -8.29
C CYS A 249 10.35 16.78 -9.64
N ASP A 250 9.53 15.74 -9.62
CA ASP A 250 9.11 15.01 -10.81
C ASP A 250 7.78 14.31 -10.57
N LYS A 251 7.07 14.04 -11.64
CA LYS A 251 5.83 13.27 -11.64
C LYS A 251 5.85 12.30 -12.81
N LYS A 252 5.68 11.02 -12.51
CA LYS A 252 5.41 10.00 -13.51
C LYS A 252 3.96 9.61 -13.44
N GLU A 253 3.24 9.84 -14.53
CA GLU A 253 1.88 9.32 -14.67
C GLU A 253 1.89 7.80 -14.53
N ALA A 254 0.93 7.29 -13.76
CA ALA A 254 0.72 5.87 -13.69
C ALA A 254 0.36 5.38 -15.10
N LYS A 255 1.09 4.40 -15.59
CA LYS A 255 0.72 3.70 -16.81
C LYS A 255 -0.02 2.43 -16.39
N LEU A 256 -1.11 2.11 -17.08
CA LEU A 256 -1.65 0.75 -17.03
C LEU A 256 -0.51 -0.15 -17.54
N ASN A 257 0.26 -0.69 -16.62
CA ASN A 257 1.22 -1.71 -16.99
C ASN A 257 0.40 -2.79 -17.68
N LYS A 258 0.72 -3.10 -18.92
CA LYS A 258 0.29 -4.36 -19.53
C LYS A 258 0.57 -5.42 -18.46
N ILE A 259 -0.50 -5.99 -17.92
CA ILE A 259 -0.40 -6.93 -16.81
C ILE A 259 0.64 -7.94 -17.24
N ASN A 260 1.69 -8.10 -16.43
CA ASN A 260 2.67 -9.13 -16.74
C ASN A 260 2.01 -10.48 -16.42
N TYR A 261 1.19 -10.95 -17.37
CA TYR A 261 0.41 -12.18 -17.30
C TYR A 261 1.28 -13.35 -16.86
N LYS A 262 2.52 -13.41 -17.33
CA LYS A 262 3.48 -14.45 -16.97
C LYS A 262 3.79 -14.44 -15.47
N LYS A 263 4.01 -13.25 -14.89
CA LYS A 263 4.27 -13.09 -13.45
C LYS A 263 3.03 -13.40 -12.62
N LEU A 264 1.87 -12.93 -13.05
CA LEU A 264 0.60 -13.14 -12.34
C LEU A 264 0.15 -14.60 -12.40
N LYS A 265 0.27 -15.24 -13.57
CA LYS A 265 0.06 -16.68 -13.76
C LYS A 265 0.97 -17.48 -12.83
N LYS A 266 2.27 -17.17 -12.81
CA LYS A 266 3.24 -17.83 -11.93
C LYS A 266 2.88 -17.66 -10.45
N THR A 267 2.50 -16.47 -10.00
CA THR A 267 2.11 -16.22 -8.60
C THR A 267 0.86 -17.01 -8.20
N ARG A 268 -0.15 -17.05 -9.06
CA ARG A 268 -1.38 -17.84 -8.81
C ARG A 268 -1.09 -19.34 -8.80
N LEU A 269 -0.32 -19.85 -9.75
CA LEU A 269 0.09 -21.26 -9.79
C LEU A 269 0.87 -21.65 -8.53
N ASN A 270 1.80 -20.83 -8.06
CA ASN A 270 2.55 -21.10 -6.83
C ASN A 270 1.64 -21.28 -5.61
N LYS A 271 0.54 -20.55 -5.52
CA LYS A 271 -0.45 -20.74 -4.45
C LYS A 271 -1.08 -22.12 -4.49
N TYR A 272 -1.45 -22.60 -5.69
CA TYR A 272 -1.99 -23.95 -5.85
C TYR A 272 -0.94 -25.03 -5.61
N PHE A 273 0.31 -24.76 -5.99
CA PHE A 273 1.43 -25.65 -5.67
C PHE A 273 1.56 -25.88 -4.17
N LEU A 274 1.47 -24.84 -3.36
CA LEU A 274 1.49 -24.96 -1.90
C LEU A 274 0.33 -25.80 -1.38
N ILE A 275 -0.89 -25.54 -1.84
CA ILE A 275 -2.09 -26.30 -1.43
C ILE A 275 -1.96 -27.79 -1.75
N TYR A 276 -1.54 -28.12 -2.98
CA TYR A 276 -1.38 -29.53 -3.37
C TYR A 276 -0.18 -30.21 -2.72
N SER A 277 0.89 -29.44 -2.43
CA SER A 277 2.02 -29.90 -1.65
C SER A 277 1.60 -30.32 -0.24
N GLU A 278 0.84 -29.48 0.46
CA GLU A 278 0.32 -29.80 1.79
C GLU A 278 -0.61 -31.03 1.78
N LYS A 279 -1.50 -31.12 0.78
CA LYS A 279 -2.38 -32.29 0.61
C LYS A 279 -1.59 -33.58 0.39
N LEU A 280 -0.55 -33.54 -0.45
CA LEU A 280 0.28 -34.70 -0.74
C LEU A 280 1.08 -35.12 0.48
N ILE A 281 1.70 -34.16 1.19
CA ILE A 281 2.45 -34.43 2.42
C ILE A 281 1.54 -35.06 3.49
N LYS A 282 0.33 -34.50 3.66
CA LYS A 282 -0.65 -35.05 4.61
C LYS A 282 -1.03 -36.48 4.27
N ARG A 283 -1.25 -36.78 2.98
CA ARG A 283 -1.55 -38.11 2.51
C ARG A 283 -0.39 -39.08 2.75
N LEU A 284 0.83 -38.68 2.36
CA LEU A 284 2.03 -39.51 2.57
C LEU A 284 2.30 -39.78 4.06
N LYS A 285 2.00 -38.81 4.93
CA LYS A 285 2.11 -39.02 6.39
C LYS A 285 1.06 -40.00 6.92
N ASN A 286 -0.15 -39.98 6.37
CA ASN A 286 -1.20 -40.91 6.77
C ASN A 286 -0.95 -42.32 6.22
N ASP A 287 -0.42 -42.42 4.98
CA ASP A 287 -0.13 -43.71 4.32
C ASP A 287 1.17 -44.34 4.86
N ALA A 288 2.10 -43.51 5.36
CA ALA A 288 3.29 -43.99 6.04
C ALA A 288 2.92 -44.28 7.51
N ASN A 289 2.87 -45.52 7.91
CA ASN A 289 2.81 -45.95 9.31
C ASN A 289 4.13 -45.53 9.99
N ILE A 290 4.25 -44.24 10.37
CA ILE A 290 5.42 -43.74 11.09
C ILE A 290 5.24 -44.09 12.55
N LEU A 291 5.81 -45.23 12.96
CA LEU A 291 6.01 -45.58 14.37
C LEU A 291 7.12 -44.65 14.91
N PHE A 292 6.78 -43.67 15.73
CA PHE A 292 7.75 -42.96 16.52
C PHE A 292 8.28 -43.92 17.59
N ILE A 293 9.45 -44.48 17.38
CA ILE A 293 10.17 -45.20 18.43
C ILE A 293 10.73 -44.12 19.34
N GLU A 294 10.04 -43.88 20.49
CA GLU A 294 10.66 -43.07 21.56
C GLU A 294 11.96 -43.76 21.94
N LYS A 295 13.07 -43.03 21.84
CA LYS A 295 14.34 -43.46 22.42
C LYS A 295 14.12 -43.56 23.92
N ILE A 296 13.98 -44.77 24.39
CA ILE A 296 14.11 -45.11 25.81
C ILE A 296 15.52 -44.66 26.22
N LYS A 297 15.58 -43.68 27.15
CA LYS A 297 16.81 -43.24 27.76
C LYS A 297 17.29 -44.27 28.76
#